data_f9cb385a1e7fac5717dfbdf139d6081a
#
_entry.id   f9cb385a1e7fac5717dfbdf139d6081a
#
_cell.length_a   1.000
_cell.length_b   1.000
_cell.length_c   1.000
_cell.angle_alpha   90.00
_cell.angle_beta   90.00
_cell.angle_gamma   90.00
#
_symmetry.space_group_name_H-M   'P 1'
#
loop_
_entity.id
_entity.type
_entity.pdbx_description
1 polymer ?
#
loop_
_entity_poly.entity_id
_entity_poly.type
_entity_poly.pdbx_seq_one_letter_code
_entity_poly.pdbx_strand_id
1 'polypeptide(L)'
;MAAGNNSTLDTIELMTGKDGKLFVEVNGVNTFLAEINEFKVAMNVNTAEYQGVGSILVGTVPTGVTFDLTYTEAVIRDDVIMAPLLTAIQNGYLPVYNFQGVNTKPDGSSEGRIAFNNAVPNGTIDLMSLTPGDVIKRANSFRLNSIPKMISEMAAKHLYN
;
A
#
# COMPACT_ATOMS: atom_id res chain seq x y z
N MET A 1 -30.77 19.72 -7.13
CA MET A 1 -30.00 20.89 -6.68
C MET A 1 -28.53 20.66 -6.97
N ALA A 2 -27.89 21.65 -7.51
CA ALA A 2 -26.46 21.53 -7.75
C ALA A 2 -25.71 21.52 -6.42
N ALA A 3 -24.93 20.52 -6.20
CA ALA A 3 -24.01 20.49 -5.07
C ALA A 3 -22.85 21.47 -5.27
N GLY A 4 -22.71 21.94 -6.47
CA GLY A 4 -21.59 22.73 -6.86
C GLY A 4 -21.34 23.92 -6.02
N ASN A 5 -20.51 24.70 -6.12
CA ASN A 5 -20.28 26.00 -5.50
C ASN A 5 -20.37 26.05 -3.97
N ASN A 6 -20.24 24.93 -3.33
CA ASN A 6 -20.04 24.91 -1.90
C ASN A 6 -18.57 25.22 -1.64
N SER A 7 -18.30 26.40 -1.15
CA SER A 7 -16.94 26.80 -0.79
C SER A 7 -16.44 26.12 0.50
N THR A 8 -17.30 25.40 1.17
CA THR A 8 -16.97 24.71 2.40
C THR A 8 -16.57 23.27 2.09
N LEU A 9 -15.37 22.88 2.54
CA LEU A 9 -14.88 21.54 2.40
C LEU A 9 -15.67 20.59 3.32
N ASP A 10 -16.19 19.50 2.76
CA ASP A 10 -16.86 18.48 3.56
C ASP A 10 -15.81 17.57 4.21
N THR A 11 -15.58 17.81 5.48
CA THR A 11 -14.58 17.06 6.26
C THR A 11 -14.99 15.62 6.56
N ILE A 12 -16.27 15.28 6.40
CA ILE A 12 -16.74 13.89 6.59
C ILE A 12 -16.19 12.99 5.50
N GLU A 13 -16.02 13.53 4.29
CA GLU A 13 -15.47 12.76 3.16
C GLU A 13 -13.94 12.71 3.14
N LEU A 14 -13.26 13.50 3.97
CA LEU A 14 -11.81 13.50 4.05
C LEU A 14 -11.30 12.45 5.03
N MET A 15 -10.32 11.72 4.60
CA MET A 15 -9.64 10.72 5.42
C MET A 15 -8.19 11.10 5.64
N THR A 16 -7.67 10.75 6.81
CA THR A 16 -6.26 10.92 7.14
C THR A 16 -5.59 9.55 7.31
N GLY A 17 -4.28 9.54 7.43
CA GLY A 17 -3.54 8.30 7.63
C GLY A 17 -3.94 7.51 8.88
N LYS A 18 -4.52 8.18 9.88
CA LYS A 18 -5.03 7.51 11.09
C LYS A 18 -6.25 6.63 10.81
N ASP A 19 -6.94 6.86 9.71
CA ASP A 19 -8.13 6.11 9.32
C ASP A 19 -7.79 4.83 8.54
N GLY A 20 -6.50 4.61 8.29
CA GLY A 20 -6.01 3.44 7.60
C GLY A 20 -5.45 2.39 8.54
N LYS A 21 -5.58 1.13 8.14
CA LYS A 21 -5.02 -0.02 8.87
C LYS A 21 -4.35 -0.97 7.89
N LEU A 22 -3.25 -1.58 8.32
CA LEU A 22 -2.57 -2.60 7.55
C LEU A 22 -2.54 -3.91 8.35
N PHE A 23 -2.94 -4.98 7.70
CA PHE A 23 -2.87 -6.33 8.24
C PHE A 23 -1.87 -7.15 7.42
N VAL A 24 -1.17 -8.05 8.08
CA VAL A 24 -0.35 -9.06 7.43
C VAL A 24 -0.85 -10.43 7.85
N GLU A 25 -0.90 -11.36 6.91
CA GLU A 25 -1.26 -12.74 7.21
C GLU A 25 -0.05 -13.49 7.78
N VAL A 26 -0.23 -14.00 8.99
CA VAL A 26 0.75 -14.85 9.67
C VAL A 26 0.07 -16.18 9.98
N ASN A 27 0.57 -17.28 9.41
CA ASN A 27 0.02 -18.62 9.61
C ASN A 27 -1.50 -18.72 9.37
N GLY A 28 -1.98 -18.04 8.33
CA GLY A 28 -3.40 -18.02 7.98
C GLY A 28 -4.26 -17.07 8.79
N VAL A 29 -3.69 -16.30 9.71
CA VAL A 29 -4.40 -15.34 10.55
C VAL A 29 -3.97 -13.92 10.18
N ASN A 30 -4.92 -13.03 9.93
CA ASN A 30 -4.64 -11.62 9.72
C ASN A 30 -4.21 -10.96 11.01
N THR A 31 -2.97 -10.52 11.05
CA THR A 31 -2.39 -9.83 12.19
C THR A 31 -2.30 -8.34 11.90
N PHE A 32 -2.86 -7.53 12.79
CA PHE A 32 -2.81 -6.09 12.67
C PHE A 32 -1.39 -5.58 12.91
N LEU A 33 -0.85 -4.84 11.96
CA LEU A 33 0.41 -4.11 12.13
C LEU A 33 0.08 -2.76 12.74
N ALA A 34 0.22 -2.68 14.05
CA ALA A 34 0.01 -1.45 14.80
C ALA A 34 1.20 -0.49 14.62
N GLU A 35 0.92 0.78 14.80
CA GLU A 35 1.96 1.81 14.85
C GLU A 35 2.82 1.89 13.58
N ILE A 36 2.15 1.79 12.43
CA ILE A 36 2.79 2.08 11.16
C ILE A 36 2.80 3.59 10.96
N ASN A 37 3.97 4.14 10.67
CA ASN A 37 4.10 5.57 10.42
C ASN A 37 3.65 5.94 9.01
N GLU A 38 3.95 5.10 8.04
CA GLU A 38 3.62 5.32 6.63
C GLU A 38 3.36 3.99 5.94
N PHE A 39 2.35 3.97 5.08
CA PHE A 39 2.03 2.82 4.24
C PHE A 39 1.62 3.29 2.86
N LYS A 40 2.19 2.69 1.84
CA LYS A 40 1.91 3.06 0.46
C LYS A 40 1.97 1.83 -0.45
N VAL A 41 0.97 1.69 -1.32
CA VAL A 41 1.02 0.76 -2.44
C VAL A 41 0.88 1.57 -3.72
N ALA A 42 1.81 1.41 -4.64
CA ALA A 42 1.85 2.13 -5.89
C ALA A 42 1.81 1.17 -7.07
N MET A 43 1.06 1.55 -8.09
CA MET A 43 1.05 0.88 -9.38
C MET A 43 1.93 1.66 -10.35
N ASN A 44 2.87 0.97 -10.97
CA ASN A 44 3.74 1.55 -11.99
C ASN A 44 3.37 0.97 -13.34
N VAL A 45 2.95 1.82 -14.26
CA VAL A 45 2.61 1.41 -15.63
C VAL A 45 3.82 1.69 -16.52
N ASN A 46 4.37 0.63 -17.11
CA ASN A 46 5.48 0.74 -18.04
C ASN A 46 4.94 0.90 -19.45
N THR A 47 5.52 1.83 -20.19
CA THR A 47 5.09 2.15 -21.55
C THR A 47 6.29 2.19 -22.49
N ALA A 48 6.03 1.97 -23.77
CA ALA A 48 6.97 2.18 -24.86
C ALA A 48 6.41 3.21 -25.81
N GLU A 49 7.26 4.09 -26.35
CA GLU A 49 6.88 5.06 -27.34
C GLU A 49 6.97 4.46 -28.73
N TYR A 50 6.01 4.83 -29.59
CA TYR A 50 5.98 4.45 -30.99
C TYR A 50 5.65 5.65 -31.86
N GLN A 51 6.42 5.82 -32.92
CA GLN A 51 6.16 6.84 -33.93
C GLN A 51 6.16 6.20 -35.31
N GLY A 52 5.03 6.29 -36.01
CA GLY A 52 4.92 5.78 -37.38
C GLY A 52 5.72 6.59 -38.39
N VAL A 53 6.15 5.96 -39.47
CA VAL A 53 6.82 6.63 -40.58
C VAL A 53 5.89 7.66 -41.17
N GLY A 54 6.38 8.91 -41.33
CA GLY A 54 5.59 10.03 -41.83
C GLY A 54 4.64 10.66 -40.84
N SER A 55 4.60 10.21 -39.62
CA SER A 55 3.80 10.80 -38.55
C SER A 55 4.65 11.67 -37.63
N ILE A 56 4.15 12.83 -37.26
CA ILE A 56 4.75 13.67 -36.24
C ILE A 56 4.24 13.33 -34.82
N LEU A 57 3.19 12.52 -34.74
CA LEU A 57 2.62 12.11 -33.47
C LEU A 57 3.35 10.87 -32.93
N VAL A 58 3.81 10.97 -31.68
CA VAL A 58 4.38 9.84 -30.93
C VAL A 58 3.28 9.24 -30.08
N GLY A 59 2.99 7.95 -30.30
CA GLY A 59 2.03 7.20 -29.50
C GLY A 59 2.71 6.47 -28.35
N THR A 60 1.97 6.22 -27.30
CA THR A 60 2.43 5.48 -26.10
C THR A 60 1.69 4.17 -26.00
N VAL A 61 2.43 3.06 -25.89
CA VAL A 61 1.87 1.71 -25.80
C VAL A 61 2.23 1.12 -24.43
N PRO A 62 1.24 0.68 -23.64
CA PRO A 62 1.53 0.00 -22.37
C PRO A 62 2.25 -1.33 -22.63
N THR A 63 3.33 -1.57 -21.88
CA THR A 63 4.12 -2.80 -21.97
C THR A 63 3.97 -3.70 -20.75
N GLY A 64 3.60 -3.14 -19.60
CA GLY A 64 3.42 -3.94 -18.40
C GLY A 64 3.09 -3.07 -17.19
N VAL A 65 2.75 -3.74 -16.10
CA VAL A 65 2.39 -3.09 -14.84
C VAL A 65 3.13 -3.77 -13.70
N THR A 66 3.65 -2.99 -12.77
CA THR A 66 4.24 -3.49 -11.53
C THR A 66 3.58 -2.82 -10.33
N PHE A 67 3.52 -3.55 -9.21
CA PHE A 67 2.96 -3.04 -7.96
C PHE A 67 4.02 -3.11 -6.88
N ASP A 68 4.25 -1.99 -6.20
CA ASP A 68 5.21 -1.89 -5.11
C ASP A 68 4.48 -1.49 -3.83
N LEU A 69 4.78 -2.22 -2.76
CA LEU A 69 4.24 -1.96 -1.42
C LEU A 69 5.40 -1.57 -0.51
N THR A 70 5.26 -0.42 0.15
CA THR A 70 6.24 0.06 1.12
C THR A 70 5.53 0.49 2.40
N TYR A 71 6.15 0.24 3.53
CA TYR A 71 5.66 0.76 4.80
C TYR A 71 6.81 0.98 5.77
N THR A 72 6.59 1.83 6.75
CA THR A 72 7.56 2.15 7.79
C THR A 72 6.97 1.82 9.16
N GLU A 73 7.63 0.95 9.90
CA GLU A 73 7.26 0.59 11.26
C GLU A 73 7.80 1.62 12.24
N ALA A 74 6.93 2.15 13.10
CA ALA A 74 7.33 2.98 14.24
C ALA A 74 7.46 2.14 15.51
N VAL A 75 6.57 1.15 15.70
CA VAL A 75 6.73 0.12 16.72
C VAL A 75 7.18 -1.17 16.05
N ILE A 76 8.37 -1.62 16.38
CA ILE A 76 9.02 -2.73 15.70
C ILE A 76 8.48 -4.05 16.21
N ARG A 77 8.02 -4.88 15.27
CA ARG A 77 7.52 -6.22 15.53
C ARG A 77 8.33 -7.25 14.75
N ASP A 78 9.43 -7.70 15.35
CA ASP A 78 10.33 -8.65 14.71
C ASP A 78 9.68 -10.02 14.50
N ASP A 79 8.72 -10.38 15.34
CA ASP A 79 8.00 -11.65 15.28
C ASP A 79 7.14 -11.80 14.02
N VAL A 80 6.70 -10.70 13.43
CA VAL A 80 5.74 -10.71 12.31
C VAL A 80 6.47 -10.80 10.96
N ILE A 81 7.47 -9.98 10.74
CA ILE A 81 8.13 -9.86 9.43
C ILE A 81 9.60 -10.29 9.49
N MET A 82 10.37 -9.73 10.41
CA MET A 82 11.83 -9.87 10.38
C MET A 82 12.29 -11.28 10.74
N ALA A 83 11.77 -11.88 11.79
CA ALA A 83 12.17 -13.22 12.19
C ALA A 83 11.82 -14.29 11.13
N PRO A 84 10.61 -14.32 10.57
CA PRO A 84 10.31 -15.20 9.46
C PRO A 84 11.17 -14.95 8.22
N LEU A 85 11.47 -13.70 7.91
CA LEU A 85 12.30 -13.33 6.77
C LEU A 85 13.73 -13.87 6.91
N LEU A 86 14.37 -13.62 8.03
CA LEU A 86 15.75 -14.06 8.26
C LEU A 86 15.83 -15.58 8.36
N THR A 87 14.84 -16.23 8.97
CA THR A 87 14.78 -17.70 9.03
C THR A 87 14.64 -18.30 7.63
N ALA A 88 13.80 -17.72 6.78
CA ALA A 88 13.64 -18.20 5.42
C ALA A 88 14.91 -18.05 4.59
N ILE A 89 15.60 -16.92 4.72
CA ILE A 89 16.86 -16.66 4.02
C ILE A 89 17.94 -17.66 4.46
N GLN A 90 18.02 -17.98 5.76
CA GLN A 90 18.94 -18.99 6.27
C GLN A 90 18.66 -20.36 5.68
N ASN A 91 17.41 -20.66 5.35
CA ASN A 91 17.00 -21.90 4.70
C ASN A 91 17.06 -21.84 3.15
N GLY A 92 17.56 -20.74 2.58
CA GLY A 92 17.81 -20.60 1.16
C GLY A 92 16.65 -20.15 0.30
N TYR A 93 15.59 -19.57 0.87
CA TYR A 93 14.46 -19.02 0.12
C TYR A 93 13.99 -17.68 0.66
N LEU A 94 13.22 -16.94 -0.16
CA LEU A 94 12.55 -15.72 0.27
C LEU A 94 11.07 -16.03 0.57
N PRO A 95 10.55 -15.57 1.69
CA PRO A 95 9.15 -15.80 2.03
C PRO A 95 8.22 -14.94 1.19
N VAL A 96 6.97 -15.36 1.11
CA VAL A 96 5.89 -14.62 0.46
C VAL A 96 4.90 -14.19 1.53
N TYR A 97 4.50 -12.93 1.50
CA TYR A 97 3.56 -12.34 2.45
C TYR A 97 2.27 -11.95 1.78
N ASN A 98 1.19 -11.98 2.53
CA ASN A 98 -0.10 -11.45 2.13
C ASN A 98 -0.47 -10.29 3.04
N PHE A 99 -0.79 -9.15 2.44
CA PHE A 99 -1.18 -7.95 3.17
C PHE A 99 -2.61 -7.56 2.85
N GLN A 100 -3.23 -6.83 3.75
CA GLN A 100 -4.54 -6.26 3.56
C GLN A 100 -4.57 -4.83 4.10
N GLY A 101 -4.87 -3.89 3.23
CA GLY A 101 -5.04 -2.48 3.60
C GLY A 101 -6.51 -2.15 3.77
N VAL A 102 -6.83 -1.41 4.80
CA VAL A 102 -8.20 -0.98 5.13
C VAL A 102 -8.22 0.52 5.36
N ASN A 103 -9.11 1.21 4.66
CA ASN A 103 -9.42 2.61 4.91
C ASN A 103 -10.87 2.72 5.35
N THR A 104 -11.13 3.43 6.43
CA THR A 104 -12.47 3.64 6.95
C THR A 104 -12.75 5.13 7.01
N LYS A 105 -13.95 5.55 6.60
CA LYS A 105 -14.35 6.95 6.76
C LYS A 105 -14.43 7.33 8.24
N PRO A 106 -14.17 8.60 8.58
CA PRO A 106 -14.21 9.05 9.97
C PRO A 106 -15.52 8.76 10.71
N ASP A 107 -16.64 8.74 9.99
CA ASP A 107 -17.97 8.43 10.54
C ASP A 107 -18.28 6.93 10.57
N GLY A 108 -17.39 6.08 10.05
CA GLY A 108 -17.59 4.64 9.97
C GLY A 108 -18.60 4.18 8.92
N SER A 109 -19.09 5.07 8.08
CA SER A 109 -20.16 4.77 7.13
C SER A 109 -19.73 3.95 5.92
N SER A 110 -18.46 3.93 5.61
CA SER A 110 -17.89 3.23 4.46
C SER A 110 -16.48 2.78 4.73
N GLU A 111 -16.10 1.63 4.19
CA GLU A 111 -14.79 1.04 4.34
C GLU A 111 -14.28 0.58 2.99
N GLY A 112 -13.06 0.96 2.65
CA GLY A 112 -12.35 0.42 1.50
C GLY A 112 -11.33 -0.63 1.98
N ARG A 113 -11.36 -1.80 1.37
CA ARG A 113 -10.48 -2.91 1.73
C ARG A 113 -9.88 -3.51 0.49
N ILE A 114 -8.56 -3.59 0.45
CA ILE A 114 -7.81 -4.12 -0.68
C ILE A 114 -6.84 -5.19 -0.17
N ALA A 115 -6.87 -6.36 -0.81
CA ALA A 115 -5.92 -7.44 -0.54
C ALA A 115 -4.72 -7.32 -1.47
N PHE A 116 -3.53 -7.42 -0.90
CA PHE A 116 -2.25 -7.41 -1.58
C PHE A 116 -1.56 -8.75 -1.34
N ASN A 117 -1.75 -9.67 -2.26
CA ASN A 117 -1.25 -11.03 -2.12
C ASN A 117 0.08 -11.23 -2.84
N ASN A 118 0.81 -12.26 -2.45
CA ASN A 118 2.09 -12.65 -3.05
C ASN A 118 3.12 -11.51 -3.03
N ALA A 119 3.23 -10.83 -1.90
CA ALA A 119 4.26 -9.82 -1.70
C ALA A 119 5.61 -10.49 -1.41
N VAL A 120 6.59 -10.18 -2.21
CA VAL A 120 7.96 -10.69 -2.08
C VAL A 120 8.87 -9.53 -1.70
N PRO A 121 9.78 -9.71 -0.73
CA PRO A 121 10.75 -8.67 -0.40
C PRO A 121 11.50 -8.20 -1.65
N ASN A 122 11.54 -6.88 -1.85
CA ASN A 122 12.19 -6.28 -3.02
C ASN A 122 12.78 -4.93 -2.65
N GLY A 123 14.03 -4.71 -3.06
CA GLY A 123 14.73 -3.48 -2.74
C GLY A 123 15.35 -3.52 -1.35
N THR A 124 15.31 -2.41 -0.67
CA THR A 124 15.95 -2.25 0.63
C THR A 124 14.97 -2.49 1.77
N ILE A 125 15.36 -3.36 2.70
CA ILE A 125 14.66 -3.58 3.96
C ILE A 125 15.62 -3.21 5.08
N ASP A 126 15.25 -2.27 5.93
CA ASP A 126 16.09 -1.84 7.04
C ASP A 126 16.09 -2.90 8.14
N LEU A 127 17.25 -3.43 8.45
CA LEU A 127 17.41 -4.35 9.58
C LEU A 127 17.49 -3.62 10.91
N MET A 128 18.14 -2.46 10.90
CA MET A 128 18.27 -1.61 12.06
C MET A 128 18.49 -0.17 11.58
N SER A 129 17.78 0.76 12.18
CA SER A 129 17.93 2.19 11.88
C SER A 129 17.85 2.98 13.19
N LEU A 130 18.92 3.66 13.54
CA LEU A 130 19.05 4.41 14.81
C LEU A 130 19.45 5.85 14.48
N THR A 131 18.65 6.80 14.95
CA THR A 131 18.95 8.22 14.84
C THR A 131 18.79 8.87 16.21
N PRO A 132 19.84 9.44 16.79
CA PRO A 132 19.74 10.09 18.11
C PRO A 132 18.71 11.22 18.08
N GLY A 133 17.86 11.28 19.11
CA GLY A 133 16.85 12.32 19.25
C GLY A 133 15.58 12.10 18.42
N ASP A 134 15.45 10.97 17.71
CA ASP A 134 14.28 10.64 16.92
C ASP A 134 13.70 9.28 17.29
N VAL A 135 12.46 9.03 16.90
CA VAL A 135 11.81 7.74 17.09
C VAL A 135 12.43 6.73 16.12
N ILE A 136 12.68 5.53 16.61
CA ILE A 136 13.21 4.44 15.79
C ILE A 136 12.14 4.04 14.76
N LYS A 137 12.54 3.98 13.49
CA LYS A 137 11.67 3.57 12.38
C LYS A 137 12.42 2.59 11.49
N ARG A 138 11.69 1.62 10.95
CA ARG A 138 12.24 0.71 9.96
C ARG A 138 11.38 0.69 8.71
N ALA A 139 12.02 0.91 7.57
CA ALA A 139 11.36 0.84 6.27
C ALA A 139 11.40 -0.58 5.72
N ASN A 140 10.29 -1.01 5.15
CA ASN A 140 10.14 -2.30 4.48
C ASN A 140 9.60 -2.09 3.08
N SER A 141 10.10 -2.85 2.12
CA SER A 141 9.73 -2.76 0.73
C SER A 141 9.45 -4.14 0.13
N PHE A 142 8.35 -4.24 -0.58
CA PHE A 142 7.90 -5.48 -1.23
C PHE A 142 7.42 -5.22 -2.64
N ARG A 143 7.52 -6.24 -3.49
CA ARG A 143 6.87 -6.24 -4.80
C ARG A 143 5.77 -7.27 -4.83
N LEU A 144 4.62 -6.90 -5.37
CA LEU A 144 3.48 -7.80 -5.48
C LEU A 144 3.59 -8.59 -6.78
N ASN A 145 3.46 -9.91 -6.68
CA ASN A 145 3.40 -10.81 -7.82
C ASN A 145 1.96 -11.17 -8.22
N SER A 146 0.99 -10.53 -7.59
CA SER A 146 -0.42 -10.67 -7.93
C SER A 146 -1.06 -9.29 -8.05
N ILE A 147 -2.08 -9.19 -8.88
CA ILE A 147 -2.85 -7.95 -9.01
C ILE A 147 -3.62 -7.73 -7.70
N PRO A 148 -3.55 -6.55 -7.08
CA PRO A 148 -4.34 -6.23 -5.90
C PRO A 148 -5.84 -6.42 -6.15
N LYS A 149 -6.54 -6.95 -5.15
CA LYS A 149 -7.96 -7.24 -5.24
C LYS A 149 -8.75 -6.37 -4.28
N MET A 150 -9.70 -5.62 -4.81
CA MET A 150 -10.65 -4.89 -3.99
C MET A 150 -11.66 -5.85 -3.37
N ILE A 151 -11.74 -5.84 -2.03
CA ILE A 151 -12.71 -6.63 -1.28
C ILE A 151 -13.96 -5.79 -1.02
N SER A 152 -13.77 -4.50 -0.65
CA SER A 152 -14.86 -3.54 -0.54
C SER A 152 -14.41 -2.19 -1.07
N GLU A 153 -15.35 -1.48 -1.68
CA GLU A 153 -15.08 -0.19 -2.30
C GLU A 153 -15.51 0.97 -1.40
N MET A 154 -14.72 2.01 -1.41
CA MET A 154 -15.04 3.26 -0.75
C MET A 154 -15.98 4.07 -1.62
N ALA A 155 -17.07 4.58 -1.04
CA ALA A 155 -18.01 5.44 -1.75
C ALA A 155 -18.18 6.76 -1.03
N ALA A 156 -18.14 7.86 -1.77
CA ALA A 156 -18.45 9.17 -1.27
C ALA A 156 -19.97 9.32 -1.15
N LYS A 157 -20.45 9.75 -0.01
CA LYS A 157 -21.91 9.85 0.28
C LYS A 157 -22.46 11.26 0.19
N HIS A 158 -21.64 12.27 0.40
CA HIS A 158 -22.09 13.64 0.56
C HIS A 158 -21.77 14.55 -0.63
N LEU A 159 -21.49 13.96 -1.79
CA LEU A 159 -21.19 14.73 -3.00
C LEU A 159 -22.43 15.25 -3.72
N TYR A 160 -23.56 14.57 -3.56
CA TYR A 160 -24.82 14.92 -4.23
C TYR A 160 -25.99 14.78 -3.28
N ASN A 161 -26.69 15.86 -3.10
CA ASN A 161 -27.92 15.93 -2.31
C ASN A 161 -29.02 16.63 -3.10
#